data_d31f258fe66a53e2c9f2aa395c366905
#
_entry.id   d31f258fe66a53e2c9f2aa395c366905
#
_cell.length_a   1.000
_cell.length_b   1.000
_cell.length_c   1.000
_cell.angle_alpha   90.00
_cell.angle_beta   90.00
_cell.angle_gamma   90.00
#
_symmetry.space_group_name_H-M   'P 1'
#
loop_
_entity.id
_entity.type
_entity.pdbx_description
1 polymer ?
#
loop_
_entity_poly.entity_id
_entity_poly.type
_entity_poly.pdbx_seq_one_letter_code
_entity_poly.pdbx_strand_id
1 'polypeptide(L)'
;MSCTSPPRAWAQIDTGALKHNLNVVRRIMPDHRLMAIVKAEAYGHGLEGVVKALDDEGCAFFGVATVAEAGRVRDAGAKTCPFILGPCFAGEREEIVLNGWRAALSSMEEAEHFNSLGRLYNKPVHVHLAVDTGMGRSGFLPSELHGLTLSLIHISEPT
;
A
#
# COMPACT_ATOMS: atom_id res chain seq x y z
N MET A 1 -23.00 30.73 -13.47
CA MET A 1 -22.31 30.87 -14.78
C MET A 1 -20.93 30.31 -14.64
N SER A 2 -20.69 29.08 -15.14
CA SER A 2 -19.37 28.47 -15.10
C SER A 2 -18.49 29.15 -16.16
N CYS A 3 -17.35 29.67 -15.72
CA CYS A 3 -16.34 30.23 -16.63
C CYS A 3 -15.82 29.10 -17.51
N THR A 4 -16.12 29.10 -18.78
CA THR A 4 -15.72 28.07 -19.76
C THR A 4 -14.40 28.38 -20.47
N SER A 5 -13.56 29.23 -19.89
CA SER A 5 -12.23 29.49 -20.45
C SER A 5 -11.39 28.23 -20.33
N PRO A 6 -10.69 27.82 -21.39
CA PRO A 6 -9.79 26.66 -21.33
C PRO A 6 -8.69 26.91 -20.28
N PRO A 7 -8.20 25.85 -19.60
CA PRO A 7 -7.10 26.01 -18.67
C PRO A 7 -5.85 26.55 -19.38
N ARG A 8 -5.11 27.43 -18.70
CA ARG A 8 -3.86 28.00 -19.24
C ARG A 8 -2.73 26.99 -19.38
N ALA A 9 -2.80 25.90 -18.59
CA ALA A 9 -1.88 24.79 -18.64
C ALA A 9 -2.61 23.52 -18.23
N TRP A 10 -2.19 22.38 -18.73
CA TRP A 10 -2.68 21.06 -18.35
C TRP A 10 -1.55 20.04 -18.45
N ALA A 11 -1.68 18.95 -17.69
CA ALA A 11 -0.85 17.77 -17.83
C ALA A 11 -1.63 16.70 -18.61
N GLN A 12 -1.03 16.12 -19.63
CA GLN A 12 -1.59 15.00 -20.37
C GLN A 12 -0.84 13.73 -19.99
N ILE A 13 -1.55 12.75 -19.44
CA ILE A 13 -0.98 11.48 -19.00
C ILE A 13 -1.28 10.41 -20.05
N ASP A 14 -0.24 9.82 -20.61
CA ASP A 14 -0.35 8.70 -21.52
C ASP A 14 -0.46 7.38 -20.75
N THR A 15 -1.69 6.88 -20.59
CA THR A 15 -1.95 5.61 -19.91
C THR A 15 -1.44 4.41 -20.73
N GLY A 16 -1.33 4.53 -22.03
CA GLY A 16 -0.72 3.49 -22.90
C GLY A 16 0.77 3.32 -22.60
N ALA A 17 1.50 4.43 -22.39
CA ALA A 17 2.89 4.39 -21.96
C ALA A 17 3.06 3.75 -20.56
N LEU A 18 2.15 4.03 -19.62
CA LEU A 18 2.16 3.39 -18.30
C LEU A 18 1.99 1.87 -18.40
N LYS A 19 1.01 1.41 -19.16
CA LYS A 19 0.78 -0.02 -19.43
C LYS A 19 1.99 -0.67 -20.13
N HIS A 20 2.56 0.00 -21.11
CA HIS A 20 3.77 -0.47 -21.80
C HIS A 20 4.92 -0.65 -20.80
N ASN A 21 5.19 0.33 -19.95
CA ASN A 21 6.25 0.29 -18.95
C ASN A 21 6.05 -0.87 -17.95
N LEU A 22 4.83 -1.07 -17.44
CA LEU A 22 4.50 -2.21 -16.58
C LEU A 22 4.85 -3.54 -17.26
N ASN A 23 4.50 -3.70 -18.53
CA ASN A 23 4.76 -4.90 -19.31
C ASN A 23 6.26 -5.08 -19.65
N VAL A 24 7.02 -4.00 -19.80
CA VAL A 24 8.48 -4.07 -19.90
C VAL A 24 9.09 -4.64 -18.63
N VAL A 25 8.72 -4.10 -17.47
CA VAL A 25 9.23 -4.60 -16.17
C VAL A 25 8.87 -6.08 -15.96
N ARG A 26 7.64 -6.49 -16.28
CA ARG A 26 7.24 -7.91 -16.20
C ARG A 26 8.09 -8.83 -17.05
N ARG A 27 8.48 -8.42 -18.24
CA ARG A 27 9.35 -9.22 -19.11
C ARG A 27 10.77 -9.35 -18.56
N ILE A 28 11.26 -8.30 -17.88
CA ILE A 28 12.59 -8.31 -17.26
C ILE A 28 12.60 -9.12 -15.97
N MET A 29 11.48 -9.10 -15.22
CA MET A 29 11.33 -9.75 -13.91
C MET A 29 10.08 -10.66 -13.88
N PRO A 30 10.04 -11.74 -14.66
CA PRO A 30 8.82 -12.56 -14.86
C PRO A 30 8.34 -13.24 -13.59
N ASP A 31 9.24 -13.59 -12.68
CA ASP A 31 8.92 -14.29 -11.43
C ASP A 31 8.54 -13.35 -10.28
N HIS A 32 8.45 -12.03 -10.55
CA HIS A 32 8.19 -11.04 -9.52
C HIS A 32 6.78 -10.46 -9.65
N ARG A 33 6.15 -10.27 -8.49
CA ARG A 33 4.89 -9.51 -8.41
C ARG A 33 5.23 -8.03 -8.32
N LEU A 34 4.63 -7.22 -9.19
CA LEU A 34 4.91 -5.80 -9.26
C LEU A 34 3.94 -5.01 -8.38
N MET A 35 4.48 -4.03 -7.68
CA MET A 35 3.74 -3.03 -6.93
C MET A 35 3.92 -1.66 -7.59
N ALA A 36 2.83 -1.06 -8.05
CA ALA A 36 2.85 0.31 -8.54
C ALA A 36 2.72 1.28 -7.37
N ILE A 37 3.68 2.19 -7.23
CA ILE A 37 3.64 3.23 -6.19
C ILE A 37 2.85 4.41 -6.72
N VAL A 38 1.67 4.64 -6.12
CA VAL A 38 0.69 5.65 -6.57
C VAL A 38 0.39 6.73 -5.53
N LYS A 39 1.20 6.80 -4.47
CA LYS A 39 1.09 7.87 -3.46
C LYS A 39 1.27 9.26 -4.06
N ALA A 40 0.85 10.30 -3.35
CA ALA A 40 0.97 11.70 -3.75
C ALA A 40 0.41 11.93 -5.17
N GLU A 41 -0.86 11.56 -5.41
CA GLU A 41 -1.49 11.69 -6.73
C GLU A 41 -0.77 10.91 -7.84
N ALA A 42 -0.24 9.72 -7.54
CA ALA A 42 0.65 8.98 -8.43
C ALA A 42 1.80 9.88 -8.94
N TYR A 43 2.43 10.62 -8.00
CA TYR A 43 3.47 11.61 -8.29
C TYR A 43 3.03 12.68 -9.29
N GLY A 44 1.78 13.15 -9.18
CA GLY A 44 1.19 14.17 -10.03
C GLY A 44 0.56 13.65 -11.32
N HIS A 45 0.52 12.34 -11.54
CA HIS A 45 -0.11 11.75 -12.73
C HIS A 45 -1.63 11.53 -12.56
N GLY A 46 -2.19 11.77 -11.36
CA GLY A 46 -3.58 11.50 -11.05
C GLY A 46 -3.82 10.04 -10.62
N LEU A 47 -4.11 9.86 -9.34
CA LEU A 47 -4.17 8.53 -8.71
C LEU A 47 -5.18 7.62 -9.42
N GLU A 48 -6.41 8.08 -9.61
CA GLU A 48 -7.51 7.26 -10.11
C GLU A 48 -7.26 6.77 -11.55
N GLY A 49 -6.75 7.66 -12.41
CA GLY A 49 -6.43 7.32 -13.81
C GLY A 49 -5.31 6.28 -13.93
N VAL A 50 -4.26 6.45 -13.12
CA VAL A 50 -3.13 5.52 -13.08
C VAL A 50 -3.56 4.18 -12.50
N VAL A 51 -4.30 4.19 -11.38
CA VAL A 51 -4.83 2.97 -10.74
C VAL A 51 -5.65 2.16 -11.73
N LYS A 52 -6.65 2.78 -12.36
CA LYS A 52 -7.50 2.09 -13.35
C LYS A 52 -6.70 1.50 -14.49
N ALA A 53 -5.76 2.26 -15.07
CA ALA A 53 -4.96 1.80 -16.19
C ALA A 53 -4.08 0.59 -15.82
N LEU A 54 -3.48 0.58 -14.64
CA LEU A 54 -2.57 -0.48 -14.20
C LEU A 54 -3.30 -1.68 -13.58
N ASP A 55 -4.48 -1.50 -12.98
CA ASP A 55 -5.31 -2.58 -12.45
C ASP A 55 -5.88 -3.43 -13.60
N ASP A 56 -6.34 -2.78 -14.68
CA ASP A 56 -6.77 -3.48 -15.90
C ASP A 56 -5.66 -4.35 -16.52
N GLU A 57 -4.40 -3.94 -16.38
CA GLU A 57 -3.22 -4.71 -16.79
C GLU A 57 -2.79 -5.74 -15.73
N GLY A 58 -3.52 -5.89 -14.62
CA GLY A 58 -3.24 -6.87 -13.58
C GLY A 58 -2.00 -6.55 -12.75
N CYS A 59 -1.77 -5.29 -12.39
CA CYS A 59 -0.78 -4.92 -11.38
C CYS A 59 -1.08 -5.66 -10.06
N ALA A 60 -0.06 -6.19 -9.39
CA ALA A 60 -0.27 -7.05 -8.24
C ALA A 60 -0.62 -6.29 -6.95
N PHE A 61 -0.12 -5.06 -6.81
CA PHE A 61 -0.36 -4.20 -5.65
C PHE A 61 -0.29 -2.72 -6.02
N PHE A 62 -0.98 -1.88 -5.26
CA PHE A 62 -0.80 -0.42 -5.28
C PHE A 62 -0.20 0.05 -3.96
N GLY A 63 1.01 0.63 -4.01
CA GLY A 63 1.68 1.20 -2.85
C GLY A 63 1.26 2.65 -2.64
N VAL A 64 0.75 2.95 -1.45
CA VAL A 64 0.28 4.27 -1.03
C VAL A 64 0.96 4.70 0.26
N ALA A 65 0.91 5.98 0.61
CA ALA A 65 1.52 6.49 1.84
C ALA A 65 0.54 6.51 3.01
N THR A 66 -0.76 6.67 2.75
CA THR A 66 -1.79 6.90 3.77
C THR A 66 -3.02 6.03 3.57
N VAL A 67 -3.79 5.87 4.64
CA VAL A 67 -5.10 5.20 4.61
C VAL A 67 -6.09 5.93 3.70
N ALA A 68 -6.06 7.25 3.68
CA ALA A 68 -6.91 8.05 2.79
C ALA A 68 -6.62 7.77 1.30
N GLU A 69 -5.35 7.62 0.92
CA GLU A 69 -4.97 7.23 -0.44
C GLU A 69 -5.41 5.78 -0.75
N ALA A 70 -5.33 4.86 0.23
CA ALA A 70 -5.83 3.50 0.06
C ALA A 70 -7.35 3.48 -0.20
N GLY A 71 -8.11 4.32 0.50
CA GLY A 71 -9.54 4.53 0.24
C GLY A 71 -9.79 4.99 -1.20
N ARG A 72 -9.02 5.95 -1.70
CA ARG A 72 -9.13 6.43 -3.09
C ARG A 72 -8.79 5.36 -4.13
N VAL A 73 -7.80 4.50 -3.86
CA VAL A 73 -7.50 3.34 -4.72
C VAL A 73 -8.71 2.42 -4.81
N ARG A 74 -9.34 2.09 -3.67
CA ARG A 74 -10.59 1.30 -3.63
C ARG A 74 -11.72 2.00 -4.40
N ASP A 75 -11.92 3.30 -4.16
CA ASP A 75 -13.02 4.07 -4.77
C ASP A 75 -12.82 4.28 -6.27
N ALA A 76 -11.58 4.21 -6.77
CA ALA A 76 -11.27 4.12 -8.21
C ALA A 76 -11.69 2.78 -8.84
N GLY A 77 -12.18 1.83 -8.03
CA GLY A 77 -12.66 0.53 -8.49
C GLY A 77 -11.57 -0.52 -8.66
N ALA A 78 -10.39 -0.31 -8.05
CA ALA A 78 -9.31 -1.29 -8.11
C ALA A 78 -9.73 -2.63 -7.47
N LYS A 79 -9.45 -3.72 -8.17
CA LYS A 79 -9.58 -5.09 -7.66
C LYS A 79 -8.37 -5.48 -6.81
N THR A 80 -7.28 -4.80 -7.06
CA THR A 80 -5.99 -5.02 -6.41
C THR A 80 -5.94 -4.35 -5.04
N CYS A 81 -5.46 -5.08 -4.04
CA CYS A 81 -5.37 -4.61 -2.67
C CYS A 81 -4.31 -3.49 -2.52
N PRO A 82 -4.66 -2.35 -1.91
CA PRO A 82 -3.68 -1.34 -1.52
C PRO A 82 -2.71 -1.86 -0.46
N PHE A 83 -1.49 -1.34 -0.52
CA PHE A 83 -0.44 -1.53 0.47
C PHE A 83 -0.03 -0.18 1.04
N ILE A 84 -0.26 0.04 2.34
CA ILE A 84 0.15 1.26 3.02
C ILE A 84 1.63 1.14 3.41
N LEU A 85 2.47 1.96 2.80
CA LEU A 85 3.93 1.96 2.95
C LEU A 85 4.39 2.83 4.13
N GLY A 86 3.57 3.78 4.53
CA GLY A 86 3.85 4.70 5.62
C GLY A 86 3.46 4.13 6.99
N PRO A 87 3.84 4.81 8.07
CA PRO A 87 3.37 4.46 9.41
C PRO A 87 1.85 4.59 9.50
N CYS A 88 1.22 3.64 10.17
CA CYS A 88 -0.22 3.61 10.37
C CYS A 88 -0.56 4.13 11.78
N PHE A 89 -1.18 5.29 11.87
CA PHE A 89 -1.60 5.83 13.15
C PHE A 89 -2.67 4.94 13.81
N ALA A 90 -2.71 4.94 15.14
CA ALA A 90 -3.59 4.06 15.90
C ALA A 90 -5.07 4.17 15.47
N GLY A 91 -5.56 5.39 15.18
CA GLY A 91 -6.93 5.61 14.73
C GLY A 91 -7.23 5.17 13.29
N GLU A 92 -6.21 4.84 12.50
CA GLU A 92 -6.35 4.40 11.09
C GLU A 92 -6.30 2.87 10.96
N ARG A 93 -5.75 2.17 11.94
CA ARG A 93 -5.50 0.72 11.88
C ARG A 93 -6.78 -0.10 11.76
N GLU A 94 -7.86 0.38 12.37
CA GLU A 94 -9.17 -0.25 12.29
C GLU A 94 -9.68 -0.29 10.83
N GLU A 95 -9.58 0.81 10.10
CA GLU A 95 -9.99 0.88 8.70
C GLU A 95 -9.17 -0.08 7.83
N ILE A 96 -7.87 -0.22 8.09
CA ILE A 96 -6.99 -1.16 7.42
C ILE A 96 -7.49 -2.60 7.57
N VAL A 97 -7.82 -2.99 8.82
CA VAL A 97 -8.31 -4.34 9.14
C VAL A 97 -9.69 -4.60 8.52
N LEU A 98 -10.60 -3.63 8.63
CA LEU A 98 -11.96 -3.77 8.10
C LEU A 98 -11.97 -3.94 6.57
N ASN A 99 -11.09 -3.25 5.86
CA ASN A 99 -10.97 -3.34 4.39
C ASN A 99 -10.01 -4.45 3.92
N GLY A 100 -9.29 -5.12 4.81
CA GLY A 100 -8.33 -6.17 4.45
C GLY A 100 -7.11 -5.64 3.70
N TRP A 101 -6.76 -4.36 3.89
CA TRP A 101 -5.59 -3.74 3.27
C TRP A 101 -4.30 -4.26 3.91
N ARG A 102 -3.20 -4.08 3.20
CA ARG A 102 -1.87 -4.44 3.70
C ARG A 102 -1.17 -3.23 4.28
N ALA A 103 -0.40 -3.43 5.34
CA ALA A 103 0.34 -2.37 6.00
C ALA A 103 1.81 -2.77 6.25
N ALA A 104 2.69 -1.78 6.22
CA ALA A 104 4.03 -1.92 6.75
C ALA A 104 3.98 -1.85 8.27
N LEU A 105 4.66 -2.80 8.93
CA LEU A 105 4.75 -2.92 10.39
C LEU A 105 6.15 -2.49 10.81
N SER A 106 6.25 -1.50 11.68
CA SER A 106 7.53 -0.91 12.10
C SER A 106 7.80 -0.96 13.60
N SER A 107 6.85 -1.46 14.41
CA SER A 107 7.02 -1.64 15.85
C SER A 107 6.20 -2.80 16.40
N MET A 108 6.58 -3.28 17.60
CA MET A 108 5.79 -4.28 18.32
C MET A 108 4.45 -3.75 18.79
N GLU A 109 4.37 -2.48 19.18
CA GLU A 109 3.11 -1.83 19.55
C GLU A 109 2.09 -1.88 18.40
N GLU A 110 2.55 -1.61 17.16
CA GLU A 110 1.72 -1.76 15.98
C GLU A 110 1.25 -3.21 15.78
N ALA A 111 2.15 -4.19 15.97
CA ALA A 111 1.84 -5.61 15.85
C ALA A 111 0.75 -6.04 16.84
N GLU A 112 0.89 -5.68 18.10
CA GLU A 112 -0.07 -5.99 19.16
C GLU A 112 -1.43 -5.35 18.91
N HIS A 113 -1.45 -4.10 18.46
CA HIS A 113 -2.69 -3.41 18.12
C HIS A 113 -3.38 -4.04 16.92
N PHE A 114 -2.67 -4.33 15.83
CA PHE A 114 -3.25 -5.04 14.68
C PHE A 114 -3.77 -6.43 15.06
N ASN A 115 -3.05 -7.17 15.91
CA ASN A 115 -3.50 -8.46 16.39
C ASN A 115 -4.81 -8.34 17.22
N SER A 116 -4.91 -7.35 18.10
CA SER A 116 -6.13 -7.09 18.87
C SER A 116 -7.32 -6.75 17.99
N LEU A 117 -7.13 -5.91 16.97
CA LEU A 117 -8.15 -5.57 15.98
C LEU A 117 -8.54 -6.79 15.12
N GLY A 118 -7.56 -7.60 14.70
CA GLY A 118 -7.81 -8.83 13.94
C GLY A 118 -8.70 -9.80 14.73
N ARG A 119 -8.44 -9.97 16.02
CA ARG A 119 -9.29 -10.77 16.92
C ARG A 119 -10.68 -10.16 17.12
N LEU A 120 -10.75 -8.84 17.35
CA LEU A 120 -12.01 -8.13 17.55
C LEU A 120 -12.96 -8.29 16.37
N TYR A 121 -12.44 -8.16 15.15
CA TYR A 121 -13.22 -8.24 13.91
C TYR A 121 -13.25 -9.62 13.27
N ASN A 122 -12.59 -10.61 13.89
CA ASN A 122 -12.42 -11.96 13.33
C ASN A 122 -11.93 -11.93 11.87
N LYS A 123 -10.90 -11.12 11.64
CA LYS A 123 -10.29 -10.92 10.31
C LYS A 123 -8.79 -11.14 10.35
N PRO A 124 -8.21 -11.84 9.35
CA PRO A 124 -6.75 -11.89 9.21
C PRO A 124 -6.21 -10.51 8.86
N VAL A 125 -5.09 -10.14 9.46
CA VAL A 125 -4.39 -8.89 9.17
C VAL A 125 -3.11 -9.22 8.40
N HIS A 126 -2.98 -8.65 7.22
CA HIS A 126 -1.82 -8.86 6.36
C HIS A 126 -0.82 -7.72 6.55
N VAL A 127 0.33 -8.03 7.12
CA VAL A 127 1.39 -7.06 7.37
C VAL A 127 2.71 -7.47 6.73
N HIS A 128 3.55 -6.50 6.45
CA HIS A 128 4.92 -6.70 6.02
C HIS A 128 5.85 -6.03 7.02
N LEU A 129 6.83 -6.77 7.52
CA LEU A 129 7.83 -6.20 8.42
C LEU A 129 8.70 -5.20 7.66
N ALA A 130 8.69 -3.96 8.10
CA ALA A 130 9.62 -2.96 7.64
C ALA A 130 10.92 -3.09 8.43
N VAL A 131 12.05 -3.19 7.72
CA VAL A 131 13.37 -3.26 8.32
C VAL A 131 14.16 -2.03 7.92
N ASP A 132 14.67 -1.29 8.91
CA ASP A 132 15.56 -0.17 8.66
C ASP A 132 16.99 -0.68 8.47
N THR A 133 17.43 -0.68 7.22
CA THR A 133 18.79 -1.09 6.83
C THR A 133 19.77 0.08 6.73
N GLY A 134 19.41 1.25 7.30
CA GLY A 134 20.28 2.41 7.39
C GLY A 134 19.69 3.73 6.88
N MET A 135 18.42 3.75 6.43
CA MET A 135 17.75 4.98 6.02
C MET A 135 17.34 5.84 7.23
N GLY A 136 17.09 5.23 8.40
CA GLY A 136 16.73 5.94 9.63
C GLY A 136 15.35 6.59 9.60
N ARG A 137 14.39 6.01 8.86
CA ARG A 137 13.05 6.59 8.75
C ARG A 137 11.99 5.84 9.55
N SER A 138 11.90 4.55 9.37
CA SER A 138 10.96 3.65 10.07
C SER A 138 11.35 2.20 9.84
N GLY A 139 10.93 1.33 10.72
CA GLY A 139 11.19 -0.11 10.64
C GLY A 139 12.00 -0.60 11.82
N PHE A 140 11.99 -1.90 12.01
CA PHE A 140 12.80 -2.60 13.00
C PHE A 140 14.27 -2.56 12.63
N LEU A 141 15.14 -2.39 13.61
CA LEU A 141 16.57 -2.54 13.36
C LEU A 141 16.91 -4.02 13.09
N PRO A 142 17.92 -4.31 12.25
CA PRO A 142 18.34 -5.70 11.99
C PRO A 142 18.65 -6.49 13.25
N SER A 143 19.17 -5.85 14.30
CA SER A 143 19.45 -6.45 15.59
C SER A 143 18.21 -6.90 16.38
N GLU A 144 17.04 -6.31 16.10
CA GLU A 144 15.78 -6.61 16.79
C GLU A 144 15.05 -7.80 16.14
N LEU A 145 15.37 -8.14 14.89
CA LEU A 145 14.64 -9.15 14.11
C LEU A 145 14.65 -10.54 14.75
N HIS A 146 15.75 -10.93 15.41
CA HIS A 146 15.87 -12.26 16.01
C HIS A 146 14.86 -12.50 17.15
N GLY A 147 14.66 -11.50 18.00
CA GLY A 147 13.63 -11.54 19.05
C GLY A 147 12.21 -11.40 18.53
N LEU A 148 12.03 -10.61 17.47
CA LEU A 148 10.76 -10.31 16.85
C LEU A 148 10.10 -11.56 16.24
N THR A 149 10.86 -12.40 15.56
CA THR A 149 10.34 -13.62 14.91
C THR A 149 9.71 -14.56 15.93
N LEU A 150 10.32 -14.72 17.10
CA LEU A 150 9.78 -15.53 18.19
C LEU A 150 8.50 -14.91 18.77
N SER A 151 8.45 -13.59 18.96
CA SER A 151 7.27 -12.90 19.49
C SER A 151 6.09 -12.94 18.53
N LEU A 152 6.31 -12.76 17.22
CA LEU A 152 5.25 -12.78 16.21
C LEU A 152 4.64 -14.17 16.02
N ILE A 153 5.41 -15.26 16.18
CA ILE A 153 4.88 -16.63 16.15
C ILE A 153 3.85 -16.84 17.25
N HIS A 154 4.12 -16.32 18.47
CA HIS A 154 3.18 -16.42 19.59
C HIS A 154 1.94 -15.53 19.47
N ILE A 155 2.00 -14.45 18.68
CA ILE A 155 0.87 -13.54 18.44
C ILE A 155 -0.07 -14.09 17.37
N SER A 156 0.44 -14.83 16.38
CA SER A 156 -0.30 -15.29 15.21
C SER A 156 -0.92 -16.68 15.33
N GLU A 157 -0.66 -17.43 16.40
CA GLU A 157 -1.30 -18.73 16.59
C GLU A 157 -2.74 -18.59 17.06
N PRO A 158 -3.72 -19.16 16.35
CA PRO A 158 -5.07 -19.28 16.88
C PRO A 158 -5.06 -20.26 18.05
N THR A 159 -5.49 -19.81 19.22
CA THR A 159 -5.83 -20.66 20.36
C THR A 159 -7.12 -21.41 20.09
#